data_e21110c036b1b72c77a4f4dba4d3fe0e
#
_entry.id   e21110c036b1b72c77a4f4dba4d3fe0e
#
_cell.length_a   1.000
_cell.length_b   1.000
_cell.length_c   1.000
_cell.angle_alpha   90.00
_cell.angle_beta   90.00
_cell.angle_gamma   90.00
#
_symmetry.space_group_name_H-M   'P 1'
#
loop_
_entity.id
_entity.type
_entity.pdbx_description
1 polymer ?
#
loop_
_entity_poly.entity_id
_entity_poly.type
_entity_poly.pdbx_seq_one_letter_code
_entity_poly.pdbx_strand_id
1 'polypeptide(L)'
;MQIDLFLGVLSFTGVVLLLVGIIIAARSQLVSSGDVSIEINGDSSNPIVVPSGNKLLQTLAENKIFLSSACGGGGTCSQCKCQISEGGGSILPTEESHFNSKEKKDGWRLSCQVAVKNDLKITIPEEVFGVKEWELSLIHI
;
A
#
# COMPACT_ATOMS: atom_id res chain seq x y z
N MET A 1 -25.06 4.68 -45.80
CA MET A 1 -24.88 5.65 -44.68
C MET A 1 -25.30 5.07 -43.33
N GLN A 2 -26.50 4.50 -43.12
CA GLN A 2 -26.86 3.89 -41.83
C GLN A 2 -26.13 2.59 -41.53
N ILE A 3 -25.86 1.76 -42.54
CA ILE A 3 -25.12 0.51 -42.37
C ILE A 3 -23.66 0.77 -41.98
N ASP A 4 -23.04 1.77 -42.56
CA ASP A 4 -21.62 2.12 -42.27
C ASP A 4 -21.49 2.66 -40.84
N LEU A 5 -22.46 3.43 -40.36
CA LEU A 5 -22.53 3.90 -38.98
C LEU A 5 -22.68 2.71 -38.00
N PHE A 6 -23.54 1.77 -38.33
CA PHE A 6 -23.80 0.59 -37.51
C PHE A 6 -22.57 -0.30 -37.42
N LEU A 7 -21.89 -0.55 -38.54
CA LEU A 7 -20.63 -1.28 -38.59
C LEU A 7 -19.53 -0.58 -37.79
N GLY A 8 -19.43 0.75 -37.87
CA GLY A 8 -18.46 1.53 -37.10
C GLY A 8 -18.69 1.41 -35.60
N VAL A 9 -19.92 1.55 -35.13
CA VAL A 9 -20.26 1.41 -33.72
C VAL A 9 -19.98 -0.01 -33.24
N LEU A 10 -20.34 -1.01 -33.99
CA LEU A 10 -20.14 -2.42 -33.65
C LEU A 10 -18.66 -2.77 -33.58
N SER A 11 -17.85 -2.29 -34.53
CA SER A 11 -16.40 -2.46 -34.52
C SER A 11 -15.75 -1.78 -33.34
N PHE A 12 -16.12 -0.51 -33.05
CA PHE A 12 -15.59 0.24 -31.90
C PHE A 12 -15.93 -0.46 -30.58
N THR A 13 -17.18 -0.88 -30.42
CA THR A 13 -17.63 -1.59 -29.22
C THR A 13 -16.89 -2.91 -29.06
N GLY A 14 -16.68 -3.64 -30.15
CA GLY A 14 -15.91 -4.90 -30.17
C GLY A 14 -14.46 -4.69 -29.68
N VAL A 15 -13.78 -3.67 -30.19
CA VAL A 15 -12.41 -3.34 -29.77
C VAL A 15 -12.36 -2.96 -28.30
N VAL A 16 -13.28 -2.14 -27.81
CA VAL A 16 -13.33 -1.73 -26.41
C VAL A 16 -13.55 -2.94 -25.49
N LEU A 17 -14.50 -3.80 -25.82
CA LEU A 17 -14.75 -5.02 -25.04
C LEU A 17 -13.57 -5.98 -25.02
N LEU A 18 -12.88 -6.11 -26.15
CA LEU A 18 -11.66 -6.92 -26.23
C LEU A 18 -10.56 -6.36 -25.34
N LEU A 19 -10.31 -5.06 -25.37
CA LEU A 19 -9.32 -4.42 -24.52
C LEU A 19 -9.66 -4.57 -23.03
N VAL A 20 -10.92 -4.36 -22.66
CA VAL A 20 -11.39 -4.56 -21.27
C VAL A 20 -11.18 -6.01 -20.85
N GLY A 21 -11.50 -6.98 -21.72
CA GLY A 21 -11.28 -8.39 -21.47
C GLY A 21 -9.80 -8.73 -21.22
N ILE A 22 -8.90 -8.17 -22.03
CA ILE A 22 -7.45 -8.35 -21.87
C ILE A 22 -6.99 -7.76 -20.53
N ILE A 23 -7.46 -6.57 -20.15
CA ILE A 23 -7.09 -5.93 -18.89
C ILE A 23 -7.57 -6.77 -17.69
N ILE A 24 -8.80 -7.27 -17.72
CA ILE A 24 -9.34 -8.11 -16.65
C ILE A 24 -8.54 -9.42 -16.55
N ALA A 25 -8.24 -10.06 -17.67
CA ALA A 25 -7.44 -11.28 -17.70
C ALA A 25 -6.02 -11.05 -17.18
N ALA A 26 -5.36 -9.98 -17.61
CA ALA A 26 -4.04 -9.61 -17.13
C ALA A 26 -4.06 -9.32 -15.61
N ARG A 27 -5.07 -8.59 -15.13
CA ARG A 27 -5.22 -8.30 -13.70
C ARG A 27 -5.38 -9.59 -12.88
N SER A 28 -6.17 -10.56 -13.34
CA SER A 28 -6.40 -11.81 -12.60
C SER A 28 -5.15 -12.68 -12.50
N GLN A 29 -4.21 -12.55 -13.43
CA GLN A 29 -2.94 -13.31 -13.42
C GLN A 29 -1.81 -12.57 -12.68
N LEU A 30 -1.80 -11.24 -12.73
CA LEU A 30 -0.70 -10.42 -12.20
C LEU A 30 -0.93 -9.97 -10.76
N VAL A 31 -2.18 -9.86 -10.33
CA VAL A 31 -2.51 -9.49 -8.96
C VAL A 31 -2.60 -10.76 -8.12
N SER A 32 -1.67 -10.93 -7.18
CA SER A 32 -1.73 -11.98 -6.19
C SER A 32 -3.03 -11.84 -5.39
N SER A 33 -3.94 -12.81 -5.55
CA SER A 33 -5.23 -12.84 -4.85
C SER A 33 -5.08 -13.76 -3.64
N GLY A 34 -4.58 -13.25 -2.55
CA GLY A 34 -4.45 -13.98 -1.29
C GLY A 34 -4.53 -13.02 -0.11
N ASP A 35 -4.92 -13.55 1.03
CA ASP A 35 -4.81 -12.84 2.28
C ASP A 35 -3.38 -12.95 2.80
N VAL A 36 -2.88 -11.87 3.33
CA VAL A 36 -1.51 -11.73 3.82
C VAL A 36 -1.57 -11.29 5.28
N SER A 37 -0.71 -11.85 6.11
CA SER A 37 -0.62 -11.50 7.52
C SER A 37 0.46 -10.42 7.74
N ILE A 38 0.13 -9.44 8.55
CA ILE A 38 1.05 -8.39 8.97
C ILE A 38 1.24 -8.47 10.48
N GLU A 39 2.44 -8.82 10.90
CA GLU A 39 2.85 -8.78 12.31
C GLU A 39 3.44 -7.41 12.63
N ILE A 40 2.96 -6.77 13.69
CA ILE A 40 3.38 -5.43 14.09
C ILE A 40 4.08 -5.51 15.45
N ASN A 41 5.30 -4.96 15.53
CA ASN A 41 6.10 -4.88 16.75
C ASN A 41 6.32 -6.24 17.46
N GLY A 42 6.35 -7.33 16.69
CA GLY A 42 6.56 -8.68 17.20
C GLY A 42 5.33 -9.30 17.88
N ASP A 43 4.15 -8.68 17.76
CA ASP A 43 2.92 -9.27 18.25
C ASP A 43 2.37 -10.32 17.27
N SER A 44 2.89 -11.54 17.40
CA SER A 44 2.43 -12.69 16.60
C SER A 44 1.06 -13.20 17.05
N SER A 45 0.52 -12.72 18.18
CA SER A 45 -0.74 -13.20 18.72
C SER A 45 -1.95 -12.63 17.99
N ASN A 46 -1.81 -11.42 17.38
CA ASN A 46 -2.86 -10.72 16.66
C ASN A 46 -2.37 -10.18 15.32
N PRO A 47 -2.02 -11.03 14.35
CA PRO A 47 -1.62 -10.56 13.03
C PRO A 47 -2.82 -9.92 12.32
N ILE A 48 -2.59 -8.81 11.63
CA ILE A 48 -3.61 -8.19 10.80
C ILE A 48 -3.67 -8.92 9.46
N VAL A 49 -4.81 -9.54 9.18
CA VAL A 49 -5.04 -10.25 7.91
C VAL A 49 -5.69 -9.29 6.91
N VAL A 50 -5.05 -9.09 5.76
CA VAL A 50 -5.46 -8.13 4.74
C VAL A 50 -5.31 -8.71 3.34
N PRO A 51 -6.11 -8.25 2.37
CA PRO A 51 -5.92 -8.66 0.98
C PRO A 51 -4.60 -8.13 0.43
N SER A 52 -3.89 -8.98 -0.32
CA SER A 52 -2.65 -8.59 -0.98
C SER A 52 -2.89 -7.56 -2.10
N GLY A 53 -1.87 -6.75 -2.40
CA GLY A 53 -1.83 -5.83 -3.51
C GLY A 53 -1.89 -4.34 -3.16
N ASN A 54 -2.37 -3.98 -1.99
CA ASN A 54 -2.43 -2.59 -1.52
C ASN A 54 -1.05 -2.10 -1.04
N LYS A 55 -0.93 -0.79 -0.89
CA LYS A 55 0.25 -0.18 -0.25
C LYS A 55 0.17 -0.33 1.26
N LEU A 56 1.31 -0.61 1.91
CA LEU A 56 1.37 -0.82 3.35
C LEU A 56 0.80 0.37 4.15
N LEU A 57 1.11 1.61 3.73
CA LEU A 57 0.57 2.81 4.38
C LEU A 57 -0.96 2.83 4.40
N GLN A 58 -1.59 2.52 3.26
CA GLN A 58 -3.05 2.49 3.15
C GLN A 58 -3.64 1.35 3.97
N THR A 59 -3.04 0.17 3.89
CA THR A 59 -3.47 -1.01 4.64
C THR A 59 -3.43 -0.78 6.15
N LEU A 60 -2.38 -0.13 6.64
CA LEU A 60 -2.28 0.25 8.07
C LEU A 60 -3.37 1.25 8.45
N ALA A 61 -3.61 2.27 7.61
CA ALA A 61 -4.66 3.27 7.86
C ALA A 61 -6.07 2.66 7.91
N GLU A 62 -6.37 1.71 7.03
CA GLU A 62 -7.63 0.94 7.04
C GLU A 62 -7.82 0.16 8.36
N ASN A 63 -6.72 -0.25 8.99
CA ASN A 63 -6.69 -0.91 10.29
C ASN A 63 -6.48 0.06 11.48
N LYS A 64 -6.76 1.35 11.28
CA LYS A 64 -6.67 2.42 12.30
C LYS A 64 -5.26 2.69 12.84
N ILE A 65 -4.23 2.29 12.10
CA ILE A 65 -2.84 2.58 12.41
C ILE A 65 -2.35 3.67 11.45
N PHE A 66 -2.25 4.89 11.94
CA PHE A 66 -1.95 6.04 11.12
C PHE A 66 -0.47 6.41 11.22
N LEU A 67 0.28 6.21 10.14
CA LEU A 67 1.62 6.78 10.00
C LEU A 67 1.54 8.18 9.40
N SER A 68 2.38 9.08 9.92
CA SER A 68 2.48 10.42 9.36
C SER A 68 2.88 10.37 7.89
N SER A 69 2.17 11.11 7.04
CA SER A 69 2.45 11.17 5.61
C SER A 69 1.99 12.49 5.01
N ALA A 70 2.79 13.53 5.17
CA ALA A 70 2.47 14.86 4.66
C ALA A 70 2.36 14.93 3.12
N CYS A 71 3.01 14.00 2.40
CA CYS A 71 2.92 13.91 0.93
C CYS A 71 1.73 13.08 0.41
N GLY A 72 0.86 12.59 1.30
CA GLY A 72 -0.26 11.74 0.91
C GLY A 72 0.14 10.40 0.27
N GLY A 73 1.31 9.87 0.59
CA GLY A 73 1.80 8.62 0.03
C GLY A 73 2.68 8.77 -1.22
N GLY A 74 3.03 9.99 -1.61
CA GLY A 74 3.86 10.27 -2.79
C GLY A 74 5.34 9.88 -2.67
N GLY A 75 5.81 9.43 -1.50
CA GLY A 75 7.20 8.99 -1.29
C GLY A 75 8.21 10.10 -1.16
N THR A 76 7.82 11.35 -0.93
CA THR A 76 8.71 12.53 -0.94
C THR A 76 9.00 13.11 0.44
N CYS A 77 8.15 12.91 1.45
CA CYS A 77 8.30 13.53 2.77
C CYS A 77 9.09 12.70 3.79
N SER A 78 9.35 11.43 3.51
CA SER A 78 10.07 10.48 4.38
C SER A 78 9.47 10.29 5.78
N GLN A 79 8.24 10.73 6.02
CA GLN A 79 7.62 10.65 7.35
C GLN A 79 7.02 9.27 7.67
N CYS A 80 6.63 8.52 6.63
CA CYS A 80 6.02 7.20 6.78
C CYS A 80 7.06 6.07 6.90
N LYS A 81 8.18 6.34 7.57
CA LYS A 81 9.24 5.35 7.79
C LYS A 81 8.77 4.25 8.75
N CYS A 82 9.01 3.01 8.38
CA CYS A 82 8.86 1.84 9.23
C CYS A 82 10.00 0.88 8.96
N GLN A 83 10.31 0.03 9.92
CA GLN A 83 11.30 -1.01 9.75
C GLN A 83 10.59 -2.29 9.35
N ILE A 84 11.07 -2.97 8.30
CA ILE A 84 10.49 -4.21 7.81
C ILE A 84 11.55 -5.30 7.92
N SER A 85 11.27 -6.28 8.76
CA SER A 85 12.17 -7.41 8.98
C SER A 85 12.00 -8.49 7.94
N GLU A 86 10.75 -8.75 7.50
CA GLU A 86 10.41 -9.78 6.53
C GLU A 86 9.31 -9.31 5.57
N GLY A 87 9.35 -9.78 4.34
CA GLY A 87 8.29 -9.58 3.34
C GLY A 87 8.31 -8.27 2.56
N GLY A 88 9.14 -7.29 2.94
CA GLY A 88 9.16 -5.95 2.34
C GLY A 88 9.72 -5.86 0.92
N GLY A 89 10.32 -6.92 0.40
CA GLY A 89 10.98 -6.93 -0.90
C GLY A 89 12.24 -6.04 -0.95
N SER A 90 12.76 -5.80 -2.15
CA SER A 90 13.90 -4.92 -2.36
C SER A 90 13.53 -3.45 -2.23
N ILE A 91 14.49 -2.64 -1.78
CA ILE A 91 14.33 -1.18 -1.72
C ILE A 91 14.13 -0.62 -3.14
N LEU A 92 13.19 0.30 -3.29
CA LEU A 92 12.90 0.91 -4.57
C LEU A 92 13.82 2.11 -4.82
N PRO A 93 14.20 2.39 -6.09
CA PRO A 93 15.00 3.58 -6.41
C PRO A 93 14.37 4.90 -5.92
N THR A 94 13.03 4.93 -5.86
CA THR A 94 12.26 6.10 -5.39
C THR A 94 12.40 6.37 -3.89
N GLU A 95 12.70 5.35 -3.10
CA GLU A 95 12.88 5.48 -1.65
C GLU A 95 14.35 5.47 -1.24
N GLU A 96 15.23 5.06 -2.15
CA GLU A 96 16.65 4.87 -1.86
C GLU A 96 17.37 6.13 -1.36
N SER A 97 16.99 7.29 -1.90
CA SER A 97 17.57 8.60 -1.53
C SER A 97 17.17 9.06 -0.13
N HIS A 98 16.15 8.48 0.49
CA HIS A 98 15.62 8.86 1.80
C HIS A 98 16.28 8.13 2.97
N PHE A 99 17.17 7.17 2.67
CA PHE A 99 17.81 6.32 3.66
C PHE A 99 19.31 6.33 3.51
N ASN A 100 20.01 6.38 4.64
CA ASN A 100 21.44 6.16 4.69
C ASN A 100 21.79 4.65 4.61
N SER A 101 23.06 4.35 4.44
CA SER A 101 23.52 2.95 4.27
C SER A 101 23.23 2.06 5.49
N LYS A 102 23.15 2.63 6.69
CA LYS A 102 22.81 1.91 7.91
C LYS A 102 21.30 1.60 7.95
N GLU A 103 20.45 2.59 7.72
CA GLU A 103 18.98 2.42 7.67
C GLU A 103 18.58 1.38 6.62
N LYS A 104 19.23 1.38 5.44
CA LYS A 104 18.99 0.36 4.40
C LYS A 104 19.30 -1.05 4.89
N LYS A 105 20.40 -1.24 5.65
CA LYS A 105 20.77 -2.54 6.22
C LYS A 105 19.84 -2.96 7.35
N ASP A 106 19.36 -2.01 8.12
CA ASP A 106 18.45 -2.23 9.25
C ASP A 106 17.00 -2.47 8.78
N GLY A 107 16.72 -2.46 7.46
CA GLY A 107 15.43 -2.77 6.90
C GLY A 107 14.42 -1.61 6.92
N TRP A 108 14.88 -0.37 7.05
CA TRP A 108 14.02 0.79 6.99
C TRP A 108 13.45 1.02 5.58
N ARG A 109 12.16 1.26 5.50
CA ARG A 109 11.40 1.46 4.27
C ARG A 109 10.35 2.56 4.42
N LEU A 110 9.91 3.11 3.29
CA LEU A 110 8.74 3.99 3.27
C LEU A 110 7.47 3.15 3.10
N SER A 111 6.60 3.12 4.09
CA SER A 111 5.37 2.31 4.04
C SER A 111 4.48 2.65 2.83
N CYS A 112 4.53 3.89 2.34
CA CYS A 112 3.80 4.30 1.13
C CYS A 112 4.37 3.69 -0.17
N GLN A 113 5.61 3.22 -0.17
CA GLN A 113 6.23 2.59 -1.35
C GLN A 113 6.15 1.06 -1.30
N VAL A 114 6.04 0.48 -0.13
CA VAL A 114 5.95 -0.97 0.06
C VAL A 114 4.57 -1.48 -0.34
N ALA A 115 4.56 -2.48 -1.22
CA ALA A 115 3.34 -3.20 -1.58
C ALA A 115 3.21 -4.47 -0.72
N VAL A 116 2.05 -4.68 -0.15
CA VAL A 116 1.72 -5.87 0.64
C VAL A 116 1.47 -7.04 -0.33
N LYS A 117 2.48 -7.89 -0.51
CA LYS A 117 2.40 -9.05 -1.42
C LYS A 117 2.56 -10.38 -0.71
N ASN A 118 3.29 -10.39 0.37
CA ASN A 118 3.60 -11.55 1.19
C ASN A 118 3.40 -11.18 2.66
N ASP A 119 3.49 -12.17 3.53
CA ASP A 119 3.47 -11.93 4.96
C ASP A 119 4.58 -10.93 5.35
N LEU A 120 4.21 -9.98 6.18
CA LEU A 120 5.07 -8.86 6.58
C LEU A 120 5.29 -8.87 8.07
N LYS A 121 6.55 -8.66 8.48
CA LYS A 121 6.89 -8.31 9.86
C LYS A 121 7.43 -6.90 9.91
N ILE A 122 6.71 -6.04 10.58
CA ILE A 122 7.01 -4.61 10.63
C ILE A 122 7.19 -4.14 12.06
N THR A 123 8.10 -3.21 12.23
CA THR A 123 8.26 -2.46 13.48
C THR A 123 7.95 -1.00 13.20
N ILE A 124 6.96 -0.49 13.92
CA ILE A 124 6.52 0.91 13.84
C ILE A 124 7.01 1.61 15.12
N PRO A 125 7.61 2.80 15.03
CA PRO A 125 8.01 3.57 16.20
C PRO A 125 6.85 3.78 17.17
N GLU A 126 7.11 3.65 18.47
CA GLU A 126 6.08 3.77 19.53
C GLU A 126 5.36 5.12 19.52
N GLU A 127 6.00 6.15 19.01
CA GLU A 127 5.44 7.50 18.86
C GLU A 127 4.15 7.51 18.04
N VAL A 128 3.99 6.56 17.10
CA VAL A 128 2.77 6.41 16.28
C VAL A 128 1.63 5.81 17.09
N PHE A 129 1.93 4.91 18.04
CA PHE A 129 0.92 4.31 18.92
C PHE A 129 0.55 5.23 20.10
N GLY A 130 1.37 6.24 20.39
CA GLY A 130 1.11 7.24 21.44
C GLY A 130 0.00 8.22 21.09
N VAL A 131 -0.49 8.25 19.86
CA VAL A 131 -1.68 9.00 19.47
C VAL A 131 -2.94 8.17 19.80
N LYS A 132 -3.01 7.68 21.02
CA LYS A 132 -4.24 7.23 21.63
C LYS A 132 -5.13 8.45 21.74
N GLU A 133 -6.25 8.42 20.99
CA GLU A 133 -7.38 9.34 21.10
C GLU A 133 -6.99 10.72 21.62
N TRP A 134 -6.90 11.70 20.71
CA TRP A 134 -7.10 13.08 21.12
C TRP A 134 -8.50 13.12 21.76
N GLU A 135 -8.59 12.82 23.04
CA GLU A 135 -9.64 13.38 23.84
C GLU A 135 -9.58 14.87 23.56
N LEU A 136 -10.51 15.33 22.74
CA LEU A 136 -10.91 16.71 22.72
C LEU A 136 -11.42 17.00 24.13
N SER A 137 -10.50 17.20 25.05
CA SER A 137 -10.76 17.92 26.27
C SER A 137 -11.23 19.28 25.81
N LEU A 138 -12.55 19.41 25.72
CA LEU A 138 -13.22 20.68 25.58
C LEU A 138 -12.67 21.56 26.64
N ILE A 139 -11.75 22.43 26.30
CA ILE A 139 -11.36 23.56 27.13
C ILE A 139 -12.62 24.41 27.16
N HIS A 140 -13.40 24.21 28.22
CA HIS A 140 -14.42 25.16 28.59
C HIS A 140 -13.71 26.45 28.99
N ILE A 141 -13.75 27.42 28.08
CA ILE A 141 -13.52 28.85 28.44
C ILE A 141 -14.85 29.40 28.90
#